data_810d90d6b0eb9d9be643bbb87f4f487a
#
_entry.id   810d90d6b0eb9d9be643bbb87f4f487a
#
_cell.length_a   1.000
_cell.length_b   1.000
_cell.length_c   1.000
_cell.angle_alpha   90.00
_cell.angle_beta   90.00
_cell.angle_gamma   90.00
#
_symmetry.space_group_name_H-M   'P 1'
#
loop_
_entity.id
_entity.type
_entity.pdbx_description
1 polymer ?
#
loop_
_entity_poly.entity_id
_entity_poly.type
_entity_poly.pdbx_seq_one_letter_code
_entity_poly.pdbx_strand_id
1 'polypeptide(L)'
;MGMLQPSHGQYIRSGSQRIMQMVFQDPLSSLNPRLPVWRIITEPLWIAKHSSEQQRRALAEELAVQVGIRPEYLDRLPHAFSGGQRQRIAIARALSSQPDVIVLDEPTSALDISVQAQILNLLVTLQENHGLTYVLISHNVSVIRHMSDRVAVMYLGQIVELGDAQQVLTAPAHPYTRLLLDSLPAIDKPLEEEWALRKTDLPGNRTLPQGCFFYERCPLATHGCEVRQSLAIREDGRELRCWRAL
;
A
#
# COMPACT_ATOMS: atom_id res chain seq x y z
N MET A 1 -1.55 -14.94 -2.83
CA MET A 1 -2.63 -14.18 -3.48
C MET A 1 -2.98 -14.88 -4.78
N GLY A 2 -4.08 -14.59 -5.42
CA GLY A 2 -4.61 -15.35 -6.57
C GLY A 2 -5.99 -15.89 -6.30
N MET A 3 -6.69 -15.34 -5.30
CA MET A 3 -8.08 -15.71 -4.96
C MET A 3 -9.09 -15.33 -6.03
N LEU A 4 -8.76 -14.33 -6.85
CA LEU A 4 -9.57 -13.88 -7.97
C LEU A 4 -8.77 -13.96 -9.27
N GLN A 5 -9.43 -14.43 -10.33
CA GLN A 5 -8.87 -14.36 -11.68
C GLN A 5 -9.20 -13.00 -12.31
N PRO A 6 -8.28 -12.39 -13.08
CA PRO A 6 -8.58 -11.16 -13.79
C PRO A 6 -9.68 -11.41 -14.83
N SER A 7 -10.66 -10.50 -14.92
CA SER A 7 -11.71 -10.56 -15.94
C SER A 7 -11.13 -10.33 -17.36
N HIS A 8 -10.09 -9.51 -17.45
CA HIS A 8 -9.36 -9.19 -18.68
C HIS A 8 -7.89 -8.97 -18.36
N GLY A 9 -7.01 -9.20 -19.35
CA GLY A 9 -5.57 -9.06 -19.21
C GLY A 9 -4.89 -10.30 -18.66
N GLN A 10 -3.63 -10.17 -18.30
CA GLN A 10 -2.79 -11.26 -17.81
C GLN A 10 -2.14 -10.88 -16.49
N TYR A 11 -2.10 -11.81 -15.57
CA TYR A 11 -1.26 -11.73 -14.39
C TYR A 11 0.04 -12.46 -14.68
N ILE A 12 1.13 -11.70 -14.84
CA ILE A 12 2.46 -12.25 -15.14
C ILE A 12 3.27 -12.26 -13.85
N ARG A 13 3.67 -13.46 -13.43
CA ARG A 13 4.60 -13.66 -12.32
C ARG A 13 5.92 -14.15 -12.90
N SER A 14 6.93 -13.29 -12.94
CA SER A 14 8.26 -13.65 -13.38
C SER A 14 9.04 -14.33 -12.26
N GLY A 15 9.61 -15.50 -12.54
CA GLY A 15 10.40 -16.30 -11.61
C GLY A 15 9.61 -17.41 -10.93
N SER A 16 10.26 -18.56 -10.77
CA SER A 16 9.71 -19.69 -10.05
C SER A 16 9.74 -19.41 -8.54
N GLN A 17 8.58 -19.27 -7.90
CA GLN A 17 8.42 -19.31 -6.46
C GLN A 17 8.71 -18.02 -5.64
N ARG A 18 8.53 -16.83 -6.19
CA ARG A 18 8.50 -15.64 -5.30
C ARG A 18 7.34 -15.75 -4.32
N ILE A 19 7.68 -15.76 -3.03
CA ILE A 19 6.67 -15.81 -1.97
C ILE A 19 6.17 -14.38 -1.76
N MET A 20 4.84 -14.19 -1.83
CA MET A 20 4.19 -12.91 -1.60
C MET A 20 3.31 -13.01 -0.37
N GLN A 21 3.46 -12.07 0.54
CA GLN A 21 2.66 -11.93 1.75
C GLN A 21 1.90 -10.61 1.79
N MET A 22 0.93 -10.50 2.69
CA MET A 22 0.15 -9.28 2.85
C MET A 22 0.01 -8.93 4.33
N VAL A 23 0.21 -7.66 4.62
CA VAL A 23 -0.14 -7.02 5.90
C VAL A 23 -1.40 -6.21 5.67
N PHE A 24 -2.47 -6.55 6.38
CA PHE A 24 -3.79 -5.94 6.22
C PHE A 24 -3.93 -4.64 7.03
N GLN A 25 -4.86 -3.80 6.62
CA GLN A 25 -5.17 -2.51 7.23
C GLN A 25 -5.52 -2.60 8.72
N ASP A 26 -6.32 -3.58 9.12
CA ASP A 26 -6.68 -3.82 10.51
C ASP A 26 -5.96 -5.06 11.06
N PRO A 27 -4.93 -4.88 11.90
CA PRO A 27 -4.24 -6.00 12.51
C PRO A 27 -5.13 -6.81 13.47
N LEU A 28 -6.15 -6.18 14.10
CA LEU A 28 -7.01 -6.87 15.03
C LEU A 28 -7.87 -7.94 14.34
N SER A 29 -8.46 -7.60 13.21
CA SER A 29 -9.28 -8.55 12.42
C SER A 29 -8.44 -9.60 11.70
N SER A 30 -7.17 -9.32 11.44
CA SER A 30 -6.25 -10.21 10.72
C SER A 30 -5.55 -11.25 11.60
N LEU A 31 -5.53 -11.06 12.92
CA LEU A 31 -4.90 -11.98 13.88
C LEU A 31 -5.95 -12.86 14.55
N ASN A 32 -5.72 -14.18 14.60
CA ASN A 32 -6.61 -15.08 15.29
C ASN A 32 -6.59 -14.83 16.81
N PRO A 33 -7.69 -14.36 17.44
CA PRO A 33 -7.69 -13.95 18.84
C PRO A 33 -7.57 -15.13 19.83
N ARG A 34 -7.68 -16.35 19.35
CA ARG A 34 -7.65 -17.59 20.17
C ARG A 34 -6.27 -18.23 20.22
N LEU A 35 -5.33 -17.76 19.40
CA LEU A 35 -3.98 -18.30 19.33
C LEU A 35 -2.98 -17.41 20.07
N PRO A 36 -1.97 -18.00 20.76
CA PRO A 36 -0.85 -17.24 21.30
C PRO A 36 -0.02 -16.65 20.16
N VAL A 37 0.63 -15.52 20.43
CA VAL A 37 1.32 -14.70 19.41
C VAL A 37 2.37 -15.51 18.65
N TRP A 38 3.14 -16.39 19.29
CA TRP A 38 4.10 -17.20 18.57
C TRP A 38 3.47 -18.11 17.48
N ARG A 39 2.26 -18.66 17.74
CA ARG A 39 1.53 -19.44 16.74
C ARG A 39 1.01 -18.58 15.60
N ILE A 40 0.60 -17.36 15.90
CA ILE A 40 0.17 -16.41 14.88
C ILE A 40 1.33 -16.02 13.97
N ILE A 41 2.49 -15.69 14.55
CA ILE A 41 3.69 -15.33 13.76
C ILE A 41 4.06 -16.47 12.80
N THR A 42 3.97 -17.71 13.25
CA THR A 42 4.39 -18.88 12.48
C THR A 42 3.24 -19.63 11.78
N GLU A 43 2.05 -19.03 11.72
CA GLU A 43 0.89 -19.62 11.07
C GLU A 43 1.13 -20.03 9.60
N PRO A 44 1.83 -19.22 8.76
CA PRO A 44 2.15 -19.62 7.38
C PRO A 44 2.95 -20.92 7.31
N LEU A 45 3.88 -21.13 8.21
CA LEU A 45 4.71 -22.33 8.26
C LEU A 45 3.94 -23.55 8.78
N TRP A 46 3.04 -23.31 9.72
CA TRP A 46 2.15 -24.39 10.23
C TRP A 46 1.21 -24.91 9.13
N ILE A 47 0.64 -24.01 8.34
CA ILE A 47 -0.22 -24.37 7.20
C ILE A 47 0.59 -25.13 6.14
N ALA A 48 1.82 -24.69 5.86
CA ALA A 48 2.71 -25.31 4.89
C ALA A 48 3.23 -26.71 5.36
N LYS A 49 3.09 -27.06 6.64
CA LYS A 49 3.53 -28.32 7.24
C LYS A 49 5.05 -28.61 7.08
N HIS A 50 5.86 -27.59 6.94
CA HIS A 50 7.31 -27.73 6.67
C HIS A 50 8.20 -27.64 7.92
N SER A 51 7.63 -27.49 9.15
CA SER A 51 8.40 -27.26 10.35
C SER A 51 7.77 -27.89 11.60
N SER A 52 8.62 -28.35 12.51
CA SER A 52 8.22 -28.82 13.85
C SER A 52 7.77 -27.65 14.73
N GLU A 53 7.05 -27.94 15.81
CA GLU A 53 6.64 -26.90 16.78
C GLU A 53 7.83 -26.19 17.40
N GLN A 54 8.87 -26.93 17.74
CA GLN A 54 10.11 -26.38 18.30
C GLN A 54 10.81 -25.40 17.35
N GLN A 55 10.90 -25.73 16.06
CA GLN A 55 11.47 -24.85 15.03
C GLN A 55 10.65 -23.58 14.87
N ARG A 56 9.30 -23.70 14.85
CA ARG A 56 8.43 -22.55 14.76
C ARG A 56 8.56 -21.65 15.98
N ARG A 57 8.70 -22.21 17.18
CA ARG A 57 8.88 -21.43 18.40
C ARG A 57 10.16 -20.63 18.36
N ALA A 58 11.29 -21.25 17.99
CA ALA A 58 12.57 -20.56 17.86
C ALA A 58 12.51 -19.44 16.83
N LEU A 59 11.90 -19.67 15.66
CA LEU A 59 11.72 -18.63 14.64
C LEU A 59 10.82 -17.49 15.14
N ALA A 60 9.76 -17.80 15.90
CA ALA A 60 8.91 -16.76 16.46
C ALA A 60 9.64 -15.85 17.44
N GLU A 61 10.57 -16.40 18.24
CA GLU A 61 11.43 -15.65 19.15
C GLU A 61 12.38 -14.72 18.37
N GLU A 62 13.01 -15.22 17.32
CA GLU A 62 13.86 -14.44 16.44
C GLU A 62 13.11 -13.28 15.78
N LEU A 63 11.97 -13.57 15.14
CA LEU A 63 11.15 -12.56 14.46
C LEU A 63 10.55 -11.53 15.43
N ALA A 64 10.19 -11.96 16.66
CA ALA A 64 9.71 -11.05 17.68
C ALA A 64 10.75 -9.99 18.02
N VAL A 65 12.00 -10.39 18.19
CA VAL A 65 13.12 -9.45 18.45
C VAL A 65 13.27 -8.48 17.27
N GLN A 66 13.24 -8.96 16.03
CA GLN A 66 13.39 -8.13 14.84
C GLN A 66 12.30 -7.04 14.74
N VAL A 67 11.06 -7.35 15.16
CA VAL A 67 9.97 -6.37 15.15
C VAL A 67 9.80 -5.61 16.47
N GLY A 68 10.72 -5.80 17.44
CA GLY A 68 10.69 -5.12 18.73
C GLY A 68 9.59 -5.60 19.70
N ILE A 69 9.22 -6.87 19.62
CA ILE A 69 8.36 -7.56 20.59
C ILE A 69 9.23 -8.39 21.52
N ARG A 70 8.99 -8.32 22.83
CA ARG A 70 9.73 -9.12 23.82
C ARG A 70 9.36 -10.60 23.72
N PRO A 71 10.33 -11.53 23.62
CA PRO A 71 10.04 -12.96 23.53
C PRO A 71 9.20 -13.53 24.69
N GLU A 72 9.31 -12.94 25.88
CA GLU A 72 8.52 -13.36 27.06
C GLU A 72 7.00 -13.14 26.89
N TYR A 73 6.60 -12.35 25.89
CA TYR A 73 5.19 -12.07 25.63
C TYR A 73 4.57 -12.97 24.55
N LEU A 74 5.35 -13.85 23.94
CA LEU A 74 4.91 -14.68 22.82
C LEU A 74 3.79 -15.68 23.16
N ASP A 75 3.63 -16.05 24.43
CA ASP A 75 2.53 -16.90 24.90
C ASP A 75 1.25 -16.15 25.18
N ARG A 76 1.26 -14.82 25.14
CA ARG A 76 0.07 -13.99 25.32
C ARG A 76 -0.79 -14.03 24.07
N LEU A 77 -2.07 -13.71 24.29
CA LEU A 77 -3.06 -13.57 23.20
C LEU A 77 -3.05 -12.12 22.64
N PRO A 78 -3.48 -11.91 21.38
CA PRO A 78 -3.42 -10.62 20.71
C PRO A 78 -4.06 -9.45 21.46
N HIS A 79 -5.12 -9.69 22.21
CA HIS A 79 -5.82 -8.64 22.96
C HIS A 79 -4.96 -8.04 24.09
N ALA A 80 -3.89 -8.71 24.53
CA ALA A 80 -2.95 -8.20 25.53
C ALA A 80 -1.93 -7.18 24.97
N PHE A 81 -2.00 -6.86 23.67
CA PHE A 81 -1.07 -5.98 22.99
C PHE A 81 -1.74 -4.69 22.51
N SER A 82 -0.97 -3.59 22.46
CA SER A 82 -1.41 -2.33 21.85
C SER A 82 -1.60 -2.45 20.33
N GLY A 83 -2.26 -1.47 19.70
CA GLY A 83 -2.44 -1.44 18.24
C GLY A 83 -1.12 -1.55 17.47
N GLY A 84 -0.12 -0.74 17.84
CA GLY A 84 1.20 -0.79 17.22
C GLY A 84 1.94 -2.10 17.45
N GLN A 85 1.78 -2.73 18.62
CA GLN A 85 2.35 -4.05 18.87
C GLN A 85 1.67 -5.14 18.03
N ARG A 86 0.36 -5.09 17.86
CA ARG A 86 -0.36 -6.01 16.96
C ARG A 86 0.08 -5.83 15.51
N GLN A 87 0.33 -4.60 15.08
CA GLN A 87 0.88 -4.34 13.74
C GLN A 87 2.26 -4.98 13.57
N ARG A 88 3.13 -4.87 14.56
CA ARG A 88 4.44 -5.55 14.57
C ARG A 88 4.31 -7.07 14.50
N ILE A 89 3.35 -7.65 15.19
CA ILE A 89 3.03 -9.09 15.13
C ILE A 89 2.56 -9.48 13.72
N ALA A 90 1.70 -8.69 13.08
CA ALA A 90 1.25 -8.95 11.70
C ALA A 90 2.41 -8.86 10.69
N ILE A 91 3.34 -7.93 10.87
CA ILE A 91 4.57 -7.83 10.08
C ILE A 91 5.46 -9.07 10.30
N ALA A 92 5.68 -9.49 11.55
CA ALA A 92 6.45 -10.69 11.88
C ALA A 92 5.84 -11.95 11.24
N ARG A 93 4.51 -12.07 11.23
CA ARG A 93 3.80 -13.15 10.55
C ARG A 93 4.09 -13.16 9.05
N ALA A 94 4.06 -12.01 8.40
CA ALA A 94 4.39 -11.92 6.99
C ALA A 94 5.84 -12.35 6.70
N LEU A 95 6.78 -11.97 7.56
CA LEU A 95 8.20 -12.32 7.42
C LEU A 95 8.48 -13.83 7.62
N SER A 96 7.66 -14.54 8.39
CA SER A 96 7.91 -15.94 8.77
C SER A 96 8.07 -16.90 7.60
N SER A 97 7.49 -16.58 6.45
CA SER A 97 7.60 -17.36 5.22
C SER A 97 8.75 -16.92 4.31
N GLN A 98 9.61 -16.02 4.76
CA GLN A 98 10.72 -15.44 3.99
C GLN A 98 10.25 -14.92 2.61
N PRO A 99 9.34 -13.94 2.57
CA PRO A 99 8.75 -13.47 1.32
C PRO A 99 9.76 -12.61 0.53
N ASP A 100 9.62 -12.61 -0.80
CA ASP A 100 10.31 -11.63 -1.67
C ASP A 100 9.53 -10.30 -1.75
N VAL A 101 8.20 -10.39 -1.62
CA VAL A 101 7.29 -9.26 -1.78
C VAL A 101 6.29 -9.21 -0.63
N ILE A 102 6.12 -8.05 -0.02
CA ILE A 102 5.06 -7.81 0.96
C ILE A 102 4.13 -6.70 0.44
N VAL A 103 2.85 -7.01 0.35
CA VAL A 103 1.80 -6.00 0.11
C VAL A 103 1.40 -5.41 1.46
N LEU A 104 1.55 -4.10 1.59
CA LEU A 104 1.23 -3.33 2.78
C LEU A 104 -0.05 -2.52 2.49
N ASP A 105 -1.18 -3.00 2.99
CA ASP A 105 -2.47 -2.33 2.79
C ASP A 105 -2.76 -1.42 3.98
N GLU A 106 -2.57 -0.12 3.80
CA GLU A 106 -2.71 0.92 4.81
C GLU A 106 -2.08 0.58 6.18
N PRO A 107 -0.80 0.19 6.24
CA PRO A 107 -0.20 -0.44 7.40
C PRO A 107 -0.13 0.44 8.66
N THR A 108 -0.47 1.72 8.56
CA THR A 108 -0.37 2.68 9.65
C THR A 108 -1.66 3.48 9.90
N SER A 109 -2.73 3.27 9.13
CA SER A 109 -3.94 4.12 9.16
C SER A 109 -4.68 4.12 10.51
N ALA A 110 -4.61 3.02 11.26
CA ALA A 110 -5.28 2.87 12.56
C ALA A 110 -4.40 3.24 13.78
N LEU A 111 -3.23 3.86 13.54
CA LEU A 111 -2.24 4.15 14.58
C LEU A 111 -2.08 5.66 14.79
N ASP A 112 -1.69 6.06 15.99
CA ASP A 112 -1.29 7.45 16.26
C ASP A 112 0.03 7.81 15.52
N ILE A 113 0.27 9.12 15.32
CA ILE A 113 1.36 9.63 14.49
C ILE A 113 2.74 9.12 14.98
N SER A 114 2.94 9.04 16.29
CA SER A 114 4.23 8.61 16.84
C SER A 114 4.50 7.13 16.61
N VAL A 115 3.47 6.30 16.72
CA VAL A 115 3.55 4.86 16.43
C VAL A 115 3.63 4.61 14.93
N GLN A 116 2.95 5.41 14.09
CA GLN A 116 3.11 5.35 12.63
C GLN A 116 4.58 5.50 12.22
N ALA A 117 5.27 6.54 12.70
CA ALA A 117 6.69 6.76 12.41
C ALA A 117 7.56 5.55 12.82
N GLN A 118 7.29 4.95 13.97
CA GLN A 118 8.02 3.76 14.42
C GLN A 118 7.79 2.54 13.51
N ILE A 119 6.55 2.33 13.02
CA ILE A 119 6.25 1.23 12.10
C ILE A 119 6.90 1.46 10.73
N LEU A 120 6.88 2.69 10.21
CA LEU A 120 7.53 3.02 8.93
C LEU A 120 9.05 2.79 9.00
N ASN A 121 9.71 3.27 10.06
CA ASN A 121 11.13 3.03 10.26
C ASN A 121 11.46 1.54 10.40
N LEU A 122 10.62 0.79 11.11
CA LEU A 122 10.77 -0.67 11.19
C LEU A 122 10.68 -1.31 9.79
N LEU A 123 9.71 -0.92 8.96
CA LEU A 123 9.54 -1.45 7.61
C LEU A 123 10.76 -1.14 6.72
N VAL A 124 11.32 0.08 6.79
CA VAL A 124 12.55 0.44 6.07
C VAL A 124 13.71 -0.45 6.51
N THR A 125 13.93 -0.59 7.81
CA THR A 125 15.00 -1.46 8.35
C THR A 125 14.84 -2.92 7.90
N LEU A 126 13.61 -3.43 7.91
CA LEU A 126 13.34 -4.80 7.46
C LEU A 126 13.55 -4.96 5.94
N GLN A 127 13.21 -3.93 5.15
CA GLN A 127 13.46 -3.91 3.71
C GLN A 127 14.95 -4.03 3.40
N GLU A 128 15.77 -3.24 4.07
CA GLU A 128 17.23 -3.26 3.91
C GLU A 128 17.85 -4.60 4.36
N ASN A 129 17.44 -5.11 5.52
CA ASN A 129 18.02 -6.32 6.09
C ASN A 129 17.65 -7.60 5.32
N HIS A 130 16.46 -7.64 4.70
CA HIS A 130 15.94 -8.83 4.03
C HIS A 130 15.86 -8.70 2.50
N GLY A 131 16.20 -7.54 1.93
CA GLY A 131 16.10 -7.30 0.48
C GLY A 131 14.65 -7.35 -0.03
N LEU A 132 13.68 -6.89 0.76
CA LEU A 132 12.26 -7.00 0.47
C LEU A 132 11.81 -5.99 -0.59
N THR A 133 10.86 -6.41 -1.42
CA THR A 133 10.09 -5.49 -2.25
C THR A 133 8.74 -5.21 -1.59
N TYR A 134 8.40 -3.93 -1.44
CA TYR A 134 7.08 -3.53 -0.94
C TYR A 134 6.15 -3.07 -2.06
N VAL A 135 4.88 -3.45 -1.95
CA VAL A 135 3.76 -2.83 -2.66
C VAL A 135 2.91 -2.13 -1.59
N LEU A 136 3.12 -0.82 -1.43
CA LEU A 136 2.47 -0.02 -0.41
C LEU A 136 1.19 0.62 -0.95
N ILE A 137 0.07 0.40 -0.28
CA ILE A 137 -1.19 1.08 -0.52
C ILE A 137 -1.42 2.06 0.63
N SER A 138 -1.58 3.34 0.33
CA SER A 138 -1.84 4.37 1.33
C SER A 138 -2.56 5.56 0.72
N HIS A 139 -3.42 6.21 1.50
CA HIS A 139 -3.98 7.52 1.17
C HIS A 139 -3.15 8.68 1.77
N ASN A 140 -2.14 8.38 2.59
CA ASN A 140 -1.26 9.38 3.19
C ASN A 140 -0.03 9.62 2.30
N VAL A 141 -0.02 10.77 1.63
CA VAL A 141 1.07 11.14 0.72
C VAL A 141 2.43 11.28 1.41
N SER A 142 2.46 11.66 2.69
CA SER A 142 3.72 11.74 3.45
C SER A 142 4.34 10.35 3.65
N VAL A 143 3.51 9.33 3.88
CA VAL A 143 3.94 7.93 3.96
C VAL A 143 4.48 7.45 2.61
N ILE A 144 3.76 7.73 1.51
CA ILE A 144 4.19 7.39 0.15
C ILE A 144 5.54 8.05 -0.17
N ARG A 145 5.70 9.35 0.15
CA ARG A 145 6.94 10.11 -0.10
C ARG A 145 8.13 9.52 0.66
N HIS A 146 7.91 8.99 1.86
CA HIS A 146 8.96 8.43 2.71
C HIS A 146 9.40 7.03 2.27
N MET A 147 8.47 6.23 1.75
CA MET A 147 8.65 4.78 1.58
C MET A 147 8.84 4.34 0.12
N SER A 148 8.48 5.18 -0.88
CA SER A 148 8.28 4.68 -2.24
C SER A 148 9.29 5.25 -3.22
N ASP A 149 9.87 4.38 -4.06
CA ASP A 149 10.68 4.76 -5.22
C ASP A 149 9.80 5.12 -6.43
N ARG A 150 8.67 4.43 -6.59
CA ARG A 150 7.69 4.63 -7.66
C ARG A 150 6.29 4.77 -7.10
N VAL A 151 5.48 5.62 -7.72
CA VAL A 151 4.10 5.89 -7.32
C VAL A 151 3.15 5.64 -8.47
N ALA A 152 2.07 4.89 -8.20
CA ALA A 152 0.91 4.74 -9.06
C ALA A 152 -0.28 5.45 -8.42
N VAL A 153 -0.78 6.50 -9.05
CA VAL A 153 -1.99 7.19 -8.62
C VAL A 153 -3.20 6.53 -9.27
N MET A 154 -4.18 6.14 -8.45
CA MET A 154 -5.40 5.48 -8.91
C MET A 154 -6.64 6.38 -8.73
N TYR A 155 -7.51 6.37 -9.72
CA TYR A 155 -8.83 7.00 -9.67
C TYR A 155 -9.90 6.06 -10.21
N LEU A 156 -10.92 5.77 -9.42
CA LEU A 156 -12.03 4.85 -9.78
C LEU A 156 -11.53 3.51 -10.39
N GLY A 157 -10.51 2.90 -9.78
CA GLY A 157 -9.97 1.61 -10.22
C GLY A 157 -9.03 1.67 -11.43
N GLN A 158 -8.70 2.86 -11.95
CA GLN A 158 -7.74 3.03 -13.04
C GLN A 158 -6.48 3.75 -12.56
N ILE A 159 -5.31 3.28 -13.01
CA ILE A 159 -4.08 4.04 -12.87
C ILE A 159 -4.17 5.23 -13.83
N VAL A 160 -4.04 6.44 -13.28
CA VAL A 160 -4.09 7.70 -14.03
C VAL A 160 -2.70 8.29 -14.24
N GLU A 161 -1.78 8.03 -13.32
CA GLU A 161 -0.37 8.44 -13.42
C GLU A 161 0.51 7.41 -12.72
N LEU A 162 1.64 7.04 -13.33
CA LEU A 162 2.64 6.12 -12.78
C LEU A 162 4.03 6.63 -13.14
N GLY A 163 4.92 6.72 -12.16
CA GLY A 163 6.29 7.19 -12.39
C GLY A 163 7.15 7.14 -11.15
N ASP A 164 8.33 7.76 -11.25
CA ASP A 164 9.20 8.02 -10.11
C ASP A 164 8.48 8.83 -9.04
N ALA A 165 8.69 8.47 -7.78
CA ALA A 165 7.95 9.07 -6.66
C ALA A 165 8.21 10.57 -6.56
N GLN A 166 9.47 11.00 -6.71
CA GLN A 166 9.81 12.40 -6.64
C GLN A 166 9.13 13.18 -7.77
N GLN A 167 9.18 12.69 -9.01
CA GLN A 167 8.56 13.33 -10.16
C GLN A 167 7.04 13.46 -10.00
N VAL A 168 6.36 12.38 -9.63
CA VAL A 168 4.89 12.37 -9.46
C VAL A 168 4.45 13.29 -8.33
N LEU A 169 5.19 13.31 -7.21
CA LEU A 169 4.81 14.06 -6.00
C LEU A 169 5.24 15.52 -6.01
N THR A 170 6.17 15.94 -6.89
CA THR A 170 6.60 17.35 -6.98
C THR A 170 6.12 18.05 -8.24
N ALA A 171 5.94 17.31 -9.33
CA ALA A 171 5.52 17.83 -10.64
C ALA A 171 4.42 16.91 -11.24
N PRO A 172 3.24 16.82 -10.59
CA PRO A 172 2.15 15.97 -11.06
C PRO A 172 1.69 16.36 -12.45
N ALA A 173 1.52 15.38 -13.32
CA ALA A 173 1.11 15.62 -14.70
C ALA A 173 -0.41 15.43 -14.88
N HIS A 174 -1.02 14.42 -14.23
CA HIS A 174 -2.44 14.21 -14.35
C HIS A 174 -3.23 15.22 -13.49
N PRO A 175 -4.31 15.84 -14.01
CA PRO A 175 -5.11 16.82 -13.27
C PRO A 175 -5.66 16.32 -11.93
N TYR A 176 -5.98 15.02 -11.83
CA TYR A 176 -6.40 14.42 -10.56
C TYR A 176 -5.24 14.32 -9.56
N THR A 177 -4.04 13.92 -10.01
CA THR A 177 -2.84 13.86 -9.15
C THR A 177 -2.53 15.23 -8.57
N ARG A 178 -2.60 16.27 -9.41
CA ARG A 178 -2.41 17.66 -8.99
C ARG A 178 -3.44 18.08 -7.95
N LEU A 179 -4.73 17.84 -8.23
CA LEU A 179 -5.80 18.12 -7.27
C LEU A 179 -5.57 17.41 -5.92
N LEU A 180 -5.17 16.13 -5.97
CA LEU A 180 -4.90 15.34 -4.77
C LEU A 180 -3.77 15.96 -3.93
N LEU A 181 -2.69 16.39 -4.57
CA LEU A 181 -1.54 17.00 -3.90
C LEU A 181 -1.83 18.43 -3.42
N ASP A 182 -2.58 19.21 -4.19
CA ASP A 182 -2.96 20.59 -3.83
C ASP A 182 -3.95 20.63 -2.66
N SER A 183 -4.73 19.54 -2.46
CA SER A 183 -5.66 19.40 -1.31
C SER A 183 -4.96 19.07 0.01
N LEU A 184 -3.65 18.77 0.00
CA LEU A 184 -2.91 18.49 1.22
C LEU A 184 -2.60 19.79 1.98
N PRO A 185 -2.89 19.84 3.30
CA PRO A 185 -2.54 20.99 4.11
C PRO A 185 -1.03 21.19 4.10
N ALA A 186 -0.56 22.33 3.63
CA ALA A 186 0.84 22.73 3.71
C ALA A 186 0.92 24.02 4.52
N ILE A 187 1.80 24.03 5.54
CA ILE A 187 1.96 25.17 6.47
C ILE A 187 2.41 26.43 5.71
N ASP A 188 3.13 26.27 4.61
CA ASP A 188 3.76 27.37 3.85
C ASP A 188 3.05 27.70 2.53
N LYS A 189 1.96 27.00 2.17
CA LYS A 189 1.15 27.37 1.01
C LYS A 189 -0.13 28.04 1.50
N PRO A 190 -0.36 29.34 1.19
CA PRO A 190 -1.73 29.85 1.24
C PRO A 190 -2.61 28.92 0.39
N LEU A 191 -3.85 28.74 0.82
CA LEU A 191 -4.88 28.08 -0.02
C LEU A 191 -4.97 28.94 -1.30
N GLU A 192 -4.08 28.65 -2.26
CA GLU A 192 -4.20 29.20 -3.60
C GLU A 192 -5.53 28.72 -4.16
N GLU A 193 -6.18 29.61 -4.93
CA GLU A 193 -7.48 29.44 -5.53
C GLU A 193 -7.82 27.97 -5.79
N GLU A 194 -8.81 27.48 -5.05
CA GLU A 194 -9.33 26.13 -5.22
C GLU A 194 -9.46 25.85 -6.71
N TRP A 195 -8.75 24.85 -7.17
CA TRP A 195 -9.00 24.32 -8.51
C TRP A 195 -10.49 24.07 -8.62
N ALA A 196 -11.19 24.97 -9.28
CA ALA A 196 -12.63 24.92 -9.40
C ALA A 196 -13.02 23.64 -10.14
N LEU A 197 -13.32 22.60 -9.36
CA LEU A 197 -13.86 21.36 -9.90
C LEU A 197 -15.14 21.67 -10.66
N ARG A 198 -15.31 21.11 -11.86
CA ARG A 198 -16.55 21.26 -12.64
C ARG A 198 -17.75 20.68 -11.91
N LYS A 199 -17.54 19.56 -11.18
CA LYS A 199 -18.50 18.94 -10.28
C LYS A 199 -17.78 18.46 -9.03
N THR A 200 -18.40 18.61 -7.87
CA THR A 200 -17.86 18.16 -6.58
C THR A 200 -18.19 16.69 -6.30
N ASP A 201 -19.29 16.18 -6.84
CA ASP A 201 -19.75 14.82 -6.59
C ASP A 201 -18.87 13.77 -7.26
N LEU A 202 -18.61 12.69 -6.55
CA LEU A 202 -17.95 11.53 -7.12
C LEU A 202 -18.94 10.75 -8.00
N PRO A 203 -18.53 10.30 -9.21
CA PRO A 203 -19.32 9.36 -9.98
C PRO A 203 -19.62 8.11 -9.16
N GLY A 204 -20.86 7.62 -9.27
CA GLY A 204 -21.23 6.38 -8.58
C GLY A 204 -20.43 5.19 -9.12
N ASN A 205 -19.95 4.33 -8.22
CA ASN A 205 -19.19 3.11 -8.59
C ASN A 205 -19.98 2.13 -9.46
N ARG A 206 -21.29 2.31 -9.60
CA ARG A 206 -22.17 1.43 -10.41
C ARG A 206 -22.26 1.84 -11.87
N THR A 207 -21.99 3.10 -12.18
CA THR A 207 -22.03 3.66 -13.56
C THR A 207 -20.74 4.43 -13.79
N LEU A 208 -19.73 3.72 -14.31
CA LEU A 208 -18.46 4.35 -14.65
C LEU A 208 -18.60 5.21 -15.92
N PRO A 209 -17.94 6.38 -15.99
CA PRO A 209 -17.91 7.21 -17.18
C PRO A 209 -17.38 6.43 -18.40
N GLN A 210 -17.91 6.71 -19.59
CA GLN A 210 -17.47 6.02 -20.82
C GLN A 210 -16.08 6.47 -21.29
N GLY A 211 -15.73 7.74 -21.05
CA GLY A 211 -14.46 8.35 -21.44
C GLY A 211 -13.42 8.36 -20.33
N CYS A 212 -12.75 9.50 -20.18
CA CYS A 212 -11.89 9.76 -19.05
C CYS A 212 -12.73 9.78 -17.76
N PHE A 213 -12.38 8.94 -16.78
CA PHE A 213 -13.16 8.84 -15.53
C PHE A 213 -13.18 10.13 -14.71
N PHE A 214 -12.16 10.98 -14.87
CA PHE A 214 -12.09 12.28 -14.21
C PHE A 214 -12.79 13.41 -15.01
N TYR A 215 -13.31 13.16 -16.23
CA TYR A 215 -13.87 14.14 -17.16
C TYR A 215 -14.85 15.12 -16.51
N GLU A 216 -15.84 14.64 -15.80
CA GLU A 216 -16.89 15.48 -15.21
C GLU A 216 -16.37 16.43 -14.13
N ARG A 217 -15.27 16.09 -13.48
CA ARG A 217 -14.65 16.85 -12.39
C ARG A 217 -13.44 17.66 -12.85
N CYS A 218 -12.86 17.28 -14.00
CA CYS A 218 -11.61 17.86 -14.48
C CYS A 218 -11.80 19.32 -14.92
N PRO A 219 -11.08 20.30 -14.33
CA PRO A 219 -11.15 21.70 -14.76
C PRO A 219 -10.58 21.90 -16.16
N LEU A 220 -9.71 21.00 -16.62
CA LEU A 220 -9.08 21.04 -17.94
C LEU A 220 -9.83 20.20 -18.99
N ALA A 221 -11.03 19.69 -18.68
CA ALA A 221 -11.76 18.85 -19.58
C ALA A 221 -12.18 19.59 -20.85
N THR A 222 -11.94 18.96 -22.01
CA THR A 222 -12.31 19.47 -23.33
C THR A 222 -12.89 18.36 -24.18
N HIS A 223 -13.34 18.72 -25.38
CA HIS A 223 -13.70 17.75 -26.42
C HIS A 223 -12.54 16.78 -26.66
N GLY A 224 -12.81 15.48 -26.71
CA GLY A 224 -11.81 14.40 -26.76
C GLY A 224 -11.56 13.71 -25.42
N CYS A 225 -11.91 14.32 -24.28
CA CYS A 225 -11.88 13.62 -22.98
C CYS A 225 -13.08 12.67 -22.78
N GLU A 226 -14.08 12.76 -23.63
CA GLU A 226 -15.26 11.88 -23.68
C GLU A 226 -14.92 10.48 -24.22
N VAL A 227 -13.75 10.35 -24.87
CA VAL A 227 -13.23 9.07 -25.36
C VAL A 227 -12.36 8.41 -24.30
N ARG A 228 -12.38 7.08 -24.26
CA ARG A 228 -11.56 6.31 -23.33
C ARG A 228 -10.08 6.59 -23.53
N GLN A 229 -9.40 6.97 -22.47
CA GLN A 229 -7.97 7.24 -22.48
C GLN A 229 -7.18 5.95 -22.19
N SER A 230 -6.13 5.71 -22.96
CA SER A 230 -5.11 4.68 -22.67
C SER A 230 -4.04 5.22 -21.75
N LEU A 231 -3.38 4.35 -21.02
CA LEU A 231 -2.16 4.68 -20.32
C LEU A 231 -1.01 4.76 -21.35
N ALA A 232 -0.41 5.93 -21.52
CA ALA A 232 0.63 6.19 -22.51
C ALA A 232 1.92 6.67 -21.84
N ILE A 233 3.07 6.28 -22.38
CA ILE A 233 4.39 6.68 -21.88
C ILE A 233 4.70 8.09 -22.41
N ARG A 234 5.13 8.99 -21.51
CA ARG A 234 5.62 10.33 -21.83
C ARG A 234 7.11 10.31 -22.17
N GLU A 235 7.60 11.44 -22.71
CA GLU A 235 9.02 11.65 -22.96
C GLU A 235 9.89 11.55 -21.68
N ASP A 236 9.35 11.93 -20.52
CA ASP A 236 10.00 11.84 -19.22
C ASP A 236 9.94 10.44 -18.57
N GLY A 237 9.42 9.44 -19.28
CA GLY A 237 9.31 8.05 -18.85
C GLY A 237 8.12 7.74 -17.95
N ARG A 238 7.31 8.73 -17.56
CA ARG A 238 6.07 8.50 -16.80
C ARG A 238 4.98 7.93 -17.69
N GLU A 239 4.13 7.11 -17.11
CA GLU A 239 2.93 6.62 -17.77
C GLU A 239 1.72 7.46 -17.34
N LEU A 240 0.96 7.96 -18.30
CA LEU A 240 -0.13 8.91 -18.05
C LEU A 240 -1.40 8.53 -18.81
N ARG A 241 -2.53 8.61 -18.13
CA ARG A 241 -3.86 8.40 -18.72
C ARG A 241 -4.57 9.74 -18.97
N CYS A 242 -3.90 10.61 -19.70
CA CYS A 242 -4.42 11.94 -20.07
C CYS A 242 -3.75 12.43 -21.36
N TRP A 243 -4.50 12.52 -22.44
CA TRP A 243 -3.96 12.97 -23.73
C TRP A 243 -3.53 14.43 -23.75
N ARG A 244 -4.11 15.27 -22.88
CA ARG A 244 -3.76 16.70 -22.80
C ARG A 244 -2.47 17.00 -22.07
N ALA A 245 -2.02 16.08 -21.26
CA ALA A 245 -0.82 16.22 -20.46
C ALA A 245 0.34 15.36 -21.00
N LEU A 246 0.14 14.78 -22.18
CA LEU A 246 1.18 14.05 -22.92
C LEU A 246 2.10 15.01 -23.63
#